data_1696e1f12f38263301ab927b0761617b
#
_entry.id   1696e1f12f38263301ab927b0761617b
#
_cell.length_a   1.000
_cell.length_b   1.000
_cell.length_c   1.000
_cell.angle_alpha   90.00
_cell.angle_beta   90.00
_cell.angle_gamma   90.00
#
_symmetry.space_group_name_H-M   'P 1'
#
loop_
_entity.id
_entity.type
_entity.pdbx_description
1 polymer ?
#
loop_
_entity_poly.entity_id
_entity_poly.type
_entity_poly.pdbx_seq_one_letter_code
_entity_poly.pdbx_strand_id
1 'polypeptide(L)'
;MLDASSMSQRASRLGGPVPKFTNYHVWKAIDCLDESSPVGRKKLSQLLRIGEGSTRTILSQLQEQGMITIGKSGIVLTERGAEMKETYHMDVADVTISDLTIGDRDCAVRVPKRARDVKFGCEERDAAIKSGATGATTLVCVDGNLVFPGSDYPVDEDIAAKVRSLFTLKNDDVVIIGTGPTKEIAEVGAVTAGLEIMGGLQFNRDIKDILAPRNSGTEMVALAFAIHDLVGGLPVCAQARDNLGIRIENGAVIDNAYTGPVLEEVLSAGTTIRKIAPSGPYKGIRVIVTPIELDGRVIAAIGVVDVRTMAGVNNLIRLRSDDNE
;
A
#
# COMPACT_ATOMS: atom_id res chain seq x y z
N MET A 1 4.85 -1.59 4.74
CA MET A 1 4.09 -1.66 3.46
C MET A 1 3.09 -2.80 3.55
N LEU A 2 1.81 -2.49 3.64
CA LEU A 2 0.76 -3.51 3.55
C LEU A 2 0.37 -3.62 2.09
N ASP A 3 0.90 -4.63 1.42
CA ASP A 3 0.49 -5.08 0.10
C ASP A 3 -1.00 -5.51 0.14
N ALA A 4 -1.72 -5.34 -0.95
CA ALA A 4 -3.10 -5.83 -1.05
C ALA A 4 -3.19 -7.37 -0.93
N SER A 5 -2.08 -8.11 -1.09
CA SER A 5 -1.97 -9.51 -0.65
C SER A 5 -2.16 -9.65 0.86
N SER A 6 -1.80 -8.64 1.65
CA SER A 6 -2.07 -8.59 3.09
C SER A 6 -3.54 -8.37 3.41
N MET A 7 -4.31 -7.76 2.50
CA MET A 7 -5.77 -7.61 2.65
C MET A 7 -6.47 -8.96 2.46
N SER A 8 -6.03 -9.76 1.49
CA SER A 8 -6.50 -11.15 1.30
C SER A 8 -6.11 -12.02 2.51
N GLN A 9 -4.91 -11.86 3.08
CA GLN A 9 -4.46 -12.60 4.26
C GLN A 9 -5.15 -12.19 5.57
N ARG A 10 -5.60 -10.93 5.72
CA ARG A 10 -6.40 -10.51 6.88
C ARG A 10 -7.79 -11.12 6.88
N ALA A 11 -8.43 -11.25 5.73
CA ALA A 11 -9.72 -11.92 5.61
C ALA A 11 -9.63 -13.42 5.98
N SER A 12 -8.50 -14.08 5.71
CA SER A 12 -8.27 -15.48 6.08
C SER A 12 -8.01 -15.70 7.57
N ARG A 13 -7.53 -14.69 8.31
CA ARG A 13 -7.30 -14.77 9.76
C ARG A 13 -8.59 -14.68 10.60
N LEU A 14 -9.69 -14.26 10.00
CA LEU A 14 -11.01 -14.15 10.65
C LEU A 14 -11.88 -15.41 10.48
N GLY A 15 -11.34 -16.55 10.01
CA GLY A 15 -12.07 -17.84 9.94
C GLY A 15 -13.15 -17.90 8.87
N GLY A 16 -13.15 -16.98 7.89
CA GLY A 16 -14.03 -17.00 6.74
C GLY A 16 -13.45 -17.72 5.51
N PRO A 17 -14.28 -18.04 4.50
CA PRO A 17 -13.78 -18.59 3.24
C PRO A 17 -12.81 -17.62 2.56
N VAL A 18 -11.80 -18.15 1.87
CA VAL A 18 -10.82 -17.37 1.11
C VAL A 18 -11.54 -16.38 0.19
N PRO A 19 -11.18 -15.08 0.22
CA PRO A 19 -11.81 -14.08 -0.62
C PRO A 19 -11.69 -14.44 -2.12
N LYS A 20 -12.82 -14.44 -2.82
CA LYS A 20 -12.87 -14.71 -4.28
C LYS A 20 -12.63 -13.43 -5.10
N PHE A 21 -11.69 -12.58 -4.68
CA PHE A 21 -11.31 -11.37 -5.41
C PHE A 21 -9.81 -11.12 -5.29
N THR A 22 -9.27 -10.37 -6.25
CA THR A 22 -7.86 -10.02 -6.37
C THR A 22 -7.67 -8.50 -6.39
N ASN A 23 -6.43 -8.02 -6.46
CA ASN A 23 -6.09 -6.60 -6.62
C ASN A 23 -6.77 -5.98 -7.84
N TYR A 24 -6.93 -6.73 -8.92
CA TYR A 24 -7.71 -6.31 -10.08
C TYR A 24 -9.13 -5.86 -9.70
N HIS A 25 -9.85 -6.63 -8.89
CA HIS A 25 -11.22 -6.29 -8.50
C HIS A 25 -11.29 -5.06 -7.60
N VAL A 26 -10.27 -4.87 -6.75
CA VAL A 26 -10.16 -3.68 -5.89
C VAL A 26 -9.86 -2.43 -6.74
N TRP A 27 -8.91 -2.53 -7.68
CA TRP A 27 -8.62 -1.47 -8.63
C TRP A 27 -9.86 -1.14 -9.47
N LYS A 28 -10.51 -2.14 -10.05
CA LYS A 28 -11.71 -1.95 -10.87
C LYS A 28 -12.87 -1.34 -10.08
N ALA A 29 -12.99 -1.64 -8.77
CA ALA A 29 -13.97 -1.01 -7.92
C ALA A 29 -13.74 0.51 -7.80
N ILE A 30 -12.49 0.93 -7.60
CA ILE A 30 -12.10 2.35 -7.55
C ILE A 30 -12.30 2.99 -8.92
N ASP A 31 -11.87 2.33 -9.99
CA ASP A 31 -12.00 2.83 -11.37
C ASP A 31 -13.45 3.06 -11.79
N CYS A 32 -14.38 2.17 -11.40
CA CYS A 32 -15.81 2.28 -11.69
C CYS A 32 -16.57 3.31 -10.84
N LEU A 33 -15.95 3.88 -9.81
CA LEU A 33 -16.57 4.86 -8.92
C LEU A 33 -16.14 6.28 -9.29
N ASP A 34 -16.95 7.25 -8.85
CA ASP A 34 -16.73 8.67 -9.06
C ASP A 34 -17.13 9.44 -7.79
N GLU A 35 -16.68 10.70 -7.64
CA GLU A 35 -17.02 11.56 -6.50
C GLU A 35 -18.46 12.09 -6.57
N SER A 36 -18.98 12.29 -7.78
CA SER A 36 -20.26 12.94 -8.05
C SER A 36 -21.37 12.00 -8.51
N SER A 37 -21.01 10.79 -8.96
CA SER A 37 -21.95 9.83 -9.57
C SER A 37 -22.10 8.57 -8.71
N PRO A 38 -23.08 8.54 -7.78
CA PRO A 38 -23.24 7.41 -6.88
C PRO A 38 -23.55 6.09 -7.60
N VAL A 39 -22.87 5.02 -7.23
CA VAL A 39 -23.07 3.67 -7.78
C VAL A 39 -23.68 2.76 -6.74
N GLY A 40 -24.79 2.08 -7.08
CA GLY A 40 -25.41 1.09 -6.20
C GLY A 40 -24.57 -0.19 -6.08
N ARG A 41 -24.53 -0.83 -4.90
CA ARG A 41 -23.77 -2.05 -4.63
C ARG A 41 -24.04 -3.17 -5.63
N LYS A 42 -25.32 -3.41 -5.99
CA LYS A 42 -25.70 -4.44 -6.97
C LYS A 42 -25.12 -4.15 -8.36
N LYS A 43 -25.17 -2.88 -8.81
CA LYS A 43 -24.55 -2.47 -10.07
C LYS A 43 -23.03 -2.65 -10.03
N LEU A 44 -22.39 -2.29 -8.91
CA LEU A 44 -20.95 -2.46 -8.74
C LEU A 44 -20.56 -3.95 -8.77
N SER A 45 -21.31 -4.86 -8.11
CA SER A 45 -21.02 -6.29 -8.15
C SER A 45 -21.13 -6.87 -9.57
N GLN A 46 -22.06 -6.36 -10.37
CA GLN A 46 -22.17 -6.72 -11.79
C GLN A 46 -20.98 -6.22 -12.62
N LEU A 47 -20.52 -4.98 -12.39
CA LEU A 47 -19.34 -4.41 -13.05
C LEU A 47 -18.07 -5.17 -12.69
N LEU A 48 -17.93 -5.57 -11.43
CA LEU A 48 -16.80 -6.36 -10.93
C LEU A 48 -16.91 -7.85 -11.29
N ARG A 49 -18.07 -8.33 -11.76
CA ARG A 49 -18.36 -9.74 -12.09
C ARG A 49 -18.05 -10.70 -10.93
N ILE A 50 -18.24 -10.26 -9.69
CA ILE A 50 -18.09 -11.06 -8.46
C ILE A 50 -19.37 -11.03 -7.64
N GLY A 51 -19.50 -12.00 -6.74
CA GLY A 51 -20.66 -12.09 -5.86
C GLY A 51 -20.77 -10.90 -4.89
N GLU A 52 -22.00 -10.57 -4.50
CA GLU A 52 -22.28 -9.44 -3.58
C GLU A 52 -21.53 -9.56 -2.23
N GLY A 53 -21.23 -10.78 -1.76
CA GLY A 53 -20.44 -11.00 -0.55
C GLY A 53 -19.00 -10.49 -0.71
N SER A 54 -18.32 -10.84 -1.83
CA SER A 54 -16.97 -10.34 -2.13
C SER A 54 -16.98 -8.83 -2.37
N THR A 55 -17.99 -8.30 -3.06
CA THR A 55 -18.16 -6.86 -3.26
C THR A 55 -18.31 -6.14 -1.92
N ARG A 56 -19.08 -6.68 -0.97
CA ARG A 56 -19.22 -6.12 0.37
C ARG A 56 -17.88 -6.06 1.10
N THR A 57 -17.07 -7.11 1.00
CA THR A 57 -15.74 -7.15 1.61
C THR A 57 -14.82 -6.06 1.04
N ILE A 58 -14.80 -5.91 -0.30
CA ILE A 58 -14.04 -4.83 -0.95
C ILE A 58 -14.52 -3.46 -0.46
N LEU A 59 -15.83 -3.22 -0.44
CA LEU A 59 -16.41 -1.95 -0.01
C LEU A 59 -16.10 -1.65 1.47
N SER A 60 -16.17 -2.64 2.36
CA SER A 60 -15.79 -2.47 3.77
C SER A 60 -14.32 -2.04 3.89
N GLN A 61 -13.43 -2.71 3.15
CA GLN A 61 -12.01 -2.37 3.15
C GLN A 61 -11.72 -0.98 2.59
N LEU A 62 -12.35 -0.59 1.48
CA LEU A 62 -12.21 0.73 0.90
C LEU A 62 -12.77 1.83 1.81
N GLN A 63 -13.87 1.56 2.52
CA GLN A 63 -14.44 2.47 3.49
C GLN A 63 -13.57 2.62 4.73
N GLU A 64 -13.01 1.53 5.25
CA GLU A 64 -12.04 1.53 6.36
C GLU A 64 -10.77 2.31 6.01
N GLN A 65 -10.37 2.31 4.73
CA GLN A 65 -9.24 3.08 4.22
C GLN A 65 -9.62 4.53 3.88
N GLY A 66 -10.86 4.94 4.08
CA GLY A 66 -11.34 6.28 3.78
C GLY A 66 -11.39 6.62 2.28
N MET A 67 -11.39 5.62 1.39
CA MET A 67 -11.41 5.81 -0.06
C MET A 67 -12.81 6.06 -0.63
N ILE A 68 -13.83 5.58 0.08
CA ILE A 68 -15.23 5.68 -0.34
C ILE A 68 -16.14 6.13 0.81
N THR A 69 -17.26 6.72 0.46
CA THR A 69 -18.40 6.89 1.35
C THR A 69 -19.60 6.13 0.81
N ILE A 70 -20.37 5.52 1.72
CA ILE A 70 -21.60 4.77 1.39
C ILE A 70 -22.77 5.53 1.98
N GLY A 71 -23.59 6.13 1.13
CA GLY A 71 -24.79 6.87 1.50
C GLY A 71 -26.08 6.22 1.01
N LYS A 72 -27.22 6.88 1.25
CA LYS A 72 -28.54 6.42 0.77
C LYS A 72 -28.62 6.43 -0.78
N SER A 73 -27.93 7.32 -1.44
CA SER A 73 -27.87 7.44 -2.90
C SER A 73 -26.95 6.41 -3.56
N GLY A 74 -26.03 5.80 -2.81
CA GLY A 74 -25.05 4.85 -3.31
C GLY A 74 -23.65 5.07 -2.76
N ILE A 75 -22.67 4.59 -3.50
CA ILE A 75 -21.25 4.61 -3.17
C ILE A 75 -20.58 5.65 -4.04
N VAL A 76 -19.77 6.52 -3.45
CA VAL A 76 -18.95 7.52 -4.14
C VAL A 76 -17.52 7.48 -3.62
N LEU A 77 -16.56 7.95 -4.43
CA LEU A 77 -15.19 8.18 -3.98
C LEU A 77 -15.14 9.35 -3.00
N THR A 78 -14.20 9.32 -2.08
CA THR A 78 -13.72 10.49 -1.36
C THR A 78 -12.61 11.16 -2.18
N GLU A 79 -12.16 12.36 -1.77
CA GLU A 79 -10.97 13.00 -2.33
C GLU A 79 -9.77 12.04 -2.38
N ARG A 80 -9.52 11.32 -1.29
CA ARG A 80 -8.46 10.30 -1.22
C ARG A 80 -8.69 9.14 -2.18
N GLY A 81 -9.93 8.71 -2.37
CA GLY A 81 -10.28 7.69 -3.37
C GLY A 81 -10.04 8.18 -4.79
N ALA A 82 -10.34 9.45 -5.07
CA ALA A 82 -10.07 10.08 -6.36
C ALA A 82 -8.56 10.22 -6.64
N GLU A 83 -7.77 10.63 -5.65
CA GLU A 83 -6.29 10.63 -5.75
C GLU A 83 -5.73 9.24 -6.04
N MET A 84 -6.27 8.21 -5.40
CA MET A 84 -5.86 6.83 -5.67
C MET A 84 -6.24 6.38 -7.07
N LYS A 85 -7.45 6.73 -7.54
CA LYS A 85 -7.89 6.47 -8.91
C LYS A 85 -6.94 7.10 -9.93
N GLU A 86 -6.52 8.35 -9.71
CA GLU A 86 -5.57 9.04 -10.57
C GLU A 86 -4.17 8.41 -10.53
N THR A 87 -3.70 8.03 -9.33
CA THR A 87 -2.38 7.38 -9.14
C THR A 87 -2.27 6.07 -9.90
N TYR A 88 -3.34 5.27 -9.92
CA TYR A 88 -3.40 3.97 -10.59
C TYR A 88 -4.22 4.02 -11.89
N HIS A 89 -4.28 5.20 -12.51
CA HIS A 89 -4.99 5.37 -13.76
C HIS A 89 -4.37 4.54 -14.88
N MET A 90 -5.21 3.79 -15.56
CA MET A 90 -4.88 3.02 -16.76
C MET A 90 -6.02 3.13 -17.74
N ASP A 91 -5.72 3.31 -19.03
CA ASP A 91 -6.73 3.18 -20.08
C ASP A 91 -6.83 1.72 -20.50
N VAL A 92 -8.02 1.20 -20.54
CA VAL A 92 -8.31 -0.20 -20.91
C VAL A 92 -9.14 -0.25 -22.18
N ALA A 93 -8.75 -1.07 -23.14
CA ALA A 93 -9.47 -1.24 -24.38
C ALA A 93 -9.44 -2.69 -24.87
N ASP A 94 -10.55 -3.13 -25.45
CA ASP A 94 -10.62 -4.41 -26.19
C ASP A 94 -9.78 -4.30 -27.46
N VAL A 95 -9.02 -5.33 -27.77
CA VAL A 95 -8.21 -5.42 -28.99
C VAL A 95 -8.15 -6.85 -29.50
N THR A 96 -7.73 -7.05 -30.71
CA THR A 96 -7.39 -8.37 -31.29
C THR A 96 -6.07 -8.22 -32.04
N ILE A 97 -5.01 -8.84 -31.52
CA ILE A 97 -3.65 -8.79 -32.07
C ILE A 97 -3.05 -10.20 -32.03
N SER A 98 -3.55 -11.08 -32.89
CA SER A 98 -3.15 -12.49 -32.96
C SER A 98 -1.66 -12.71 -33.24
N ASP A 99 -0.97 -11.72 -33.81
CA ASP A 99 0.43 -11.86 -34.20
C ASP A 99 1.39 -11.63 -33.01
N LEU A 100 0.90 -11.05 -31.89
CA LEU A 100 1.67 -10.83 -30.66
C LEU A 100 1.21 -11.67 -29.47
N THR A 101 0.12 -12.40 -29.61
CA THR A 101 -0.54 -13.10 -28.52
C THR A 101 -0.88 -14.54 -28.91
N ILE A 102 -1.03 -15.40 -27.91
CA ILE A 102 -1.31 -16.84 -28.08
C ILE A 102 -2.71 -17.25 -27.65
N GLY A 103 -3.49 -16.34 -27.06
CA GLY A 103 -4.84 -16.60 -26.58
C GLY A 103 -5.91 -16.18 -27.59
N ASP A 104 -7.16 -16.58 -27.33
CA ASP A 104 -8.30 -16.33 -28.22
C ASP A 104 -8.83 -14.89 -28.15
N ARG A 105 -8.56 -14.21 -27.03
CA ARG A 105 -9.03 -12.84 -26.75
C ARG A 105 -7.92 -12.01 -26.15
N ASP A 106 -7.88 -10.74 -26.53
CA ASP A 106 -6.89 -9.79 -26.08
C ASP A 106 -7.55 -8.57 -25.43
N CYS A 107 -6.83 -7.97 -24.50
CA CYS A 107 -7.15 -6.70 -23.90
C CYS A 107 -5.88 -5.87 -23.81
N ALA A 108 -5.91 -4.63 -24.29
CA ALA A 108 -4.81 -3.69 -24.17
C ALA A 108 -5.03 -2.75 -23.00
N VAL A 109 -3.95 -2.48 -22.27
CA VAL A 109 -3.92 -1.51 -21.18
C VAL A 109 -2.77 -0.53 -21.42
N ARG A 110 -3.06 0.77 -21.40
CA ARG A 110 -2.03 1.82 -21.38
C ARG A 110 -1.73 2.25 -19.96
N VAL A 111 -0.46 2.19 -19.58
CA VAL A 111 0.06 2.66 -18.28
C VAL A 111 0.91 3.90 -18.55
N PRO A 112 0.47 5.10 -18.11
CA PRO A 112 1.17 6.35 -18.45
C PRO A 112 2.55 6.46 -17.78
N LYS A 113 3.58 6.87 -18.52
CA LYS A 113 4.91 7.27 -18.03
C LYS A 113 5.63 6.23 -17.17
N ARG A 114 5.54 4.95 -17.53
CA ARG A 114 6.12 3.83 -16.78
C ARG A 114 7.17 3.03 -17.55
N ALA A 115 7.64 3.50 -18.71
CA ALA A 115 8.62 2.77 -19.51
C ALA A 115 9.92 2.44 -18.74
N ARG A 116 10.33 3.32 -17.80
CA ARG A 116 11.53 3.12 -16.97
C ARG A 116 11.39 2.01 -15.93
N ASP A 117 10.16 1.65 -15.56
CA ASP A 117 9.84 0.61 -14.59
C ASP A 117 9.79 -0.78 -15.24
N VAL A 118 9.82 -0.84 -16.58
CA VAL A 118 9.81 -2.07 -17.38
C VAL A 118 11.22 -2.43 -17.82
N LYS A 119 11.62 -3.69 -17.62
CA LYS A 119 12.93 -4.20 -18.06
C LYS A 119 12.84 -4.90 -19.42
N PHE A 120 12.26 -6.10 -19.42
CA PHE A 120 12.15 -6.95 -20.61
C PHE A 120 10.71 -7.45 -20.88
N GLY A 121 9.74 -7.05 -20.10
CA GLY A 121 8.36 -7.49 -20.21
C GLY A 121 8.08 -8.89 -19.63
N CYS A 122 9.06 -9.52 -19.02
CA CYS A 122 8.90 -10.87 -18.46
C CYS A 122 8.15 -10.85 -17.13
N GLU A 123 8.41 -9.87 -16.29
CA GLU A 123 7.75 -9.68 -15.00
C GLU A 123 6.25 -9.44 -15.20
N GLU A 124 5.88 -8.61 -16.16
CA GLU A 124 4.50 -8.29 -16.55
C GLU A 124 3.78 -9.53 -17.09
N ARG A 125 4.44 -10.28 -17.97
CA ARG A 125 3.89 -11.54 -18.47
C ARG A 125 3.65 -12.55 -17.34
N ASP A 126 4.59 -12.70 -16.45
CA ASP A 126 4.49 -13.63 -15.32
C ASP A 126 3.39 -13.21 -14.33
N ALA A 127 3.20 -11.90 -14.11
CA ALA A 127 2.09 -11.37 -13.33
C ALA A 127 0.73 -11.66 -13.97
N ALA A 128 0.62 -11.50 -15.29
CA ALA A 128 -0.58 -11.86 -16.05
C ALA A 128 -0.89 -13.36 -15.91
N ILE A 129 0.10 -14.23 -16.10
CA ILE A 129 -0.06 -15.68 -15.98
C ILE A 129 -0.50 -16.08 -14.56
N LYS A 130 0.13 -15.51 -13.52
CA LYS A 130 -0.25 -15.74 -12.11
C LYS A 130 -1.70 -15.32 -11.82
N SER A 131 -2.23 -14.34 -12.54
CA SER A 131 -3.62 -13.90 -12.40
C SER A 131 -4.64 -14.78 -13.15
N GLY A 132 -4.17 -15.76 -13.93
CA GLY A 132 -4.97 -16.71 -14.69
C GLY A 132 -5.07 -16.42 -16.20
N ALA A 133 -4.39 -15.40 -16.69
CA ALA A 133 -4.29 -15.12 -18.13
C ALA A 133 -3.37 -16.14 -18.83
N THR A 134 -3.48 -16.25 -20.15
CA THR A 134 -2.60 -17.10 -20.95
C THR A 134 -1.20 -16.48 -21.08
N GLY A 135 -1.12 -15.15 -21.05
CA GLY A 135 0.11 -14.38 -21.11
C GLY A 135 -0.14 -12.88 -21.23
N ALA A 136 0.94 -12.14 -21.43
CA ALA A 136 0.90 -10.73 -21.81
C ALA A 136 2.13 -10.38 -22.63
N THR A 137 1.96 -9.41 -23.55
CA THR A 137 3.04 -8.77 -24.29
C THR A 137 3.12 -7.32 -23.87
N THR A 138 4.32 -6.87 -23.50
CA THR A 138 4.57 -5.48 -23.06
C THR A 138 5.30 -4.73 -24.18
N LEU A 139 4.86 -3.52 -24.44
CA LEU A 139 5.44 -2.58 -25.39
C LEU A 139 5.71 -1.25 -24.68
N VAL A 140 6.72 -0.52 -25.12
CA VAL A 140 7.02 0.82 -24.61
C VAL A 140 7.01 1.84 -25.76
N CYS A 141 6.55 3.05 -25.46
CA CYS A 141 6.52 4.14 -26.41
C CYS A 141 7.79 4.98 -26.27
N VAL A 142 8.65 4.94 -27.31
CA VAL A 142 9.91 5.68 -27.37
C VAL A 142 9.87 6.54 -28.64
N ASP A 143 10.02 7.86 -28.48
CA ASP A 143 10.00 8.83 -29.57
C ASP A 143 8.82 8.65 -30.56
N GLY A 144 7.63 8.31 -30.01
CA GLY A 144 6.40 8.10 -30.77
C GLY A 144 6.28 6.71 -31.41
N ASN A 145 7.29 5.86 -31.29
CA ASN A 145 7.28 4.49 -31.78
C ASN A 145 7.00 3.48 -30.67
N LEU A 146 6.29 2.42 -30.98
CA LEU A 146 6.14 1.27 -30.09
C LEU A 146 7.28 0.29 -30.34
N VAL A 147 8.00 -0.07 -29.26
CA VAL A 147 9.13 -1.02 -29.31
C VAL A 147 8.97 -2.07 -28.21
N PHE A 148 9.64 -3.20 -28.37
CA PHE A 148 9.74 -4.18 -27.28
C PHE A 148 10.70 -3.69 -26.20
N PRO A 149 10.40 -3.85 -24.90
CA PRO A 149 11.27 -3.43 -23.81
C PRO A 149 12.65 -4.08 -23.91
N GLY A 150 13.71 -3.28 -23.69
CA GLY A 150 15.09 -3.75 -23.75
C GLY A 150 15.62 -4.01 -25.18
N SER A 151 14.88 -3.61 -26.20
CA SER A 151 15.33 -3.68 -27.60
C SER A 151 14.95 -2.41 -28.35
N ASP A 152 15.68 -2.13 -29.44
CA ASP A 152 15.35 -1.05 -30.36
C ASP A 152 14.47 -1.52 -31.52
N TYR A 153 13.98 -2.75 -31.47
CA TYR A 153 13.14 -3.30 -32.53
C TYR A 153 11.73 -2.70 -32.46
N PRO A 154 11.30 -1.97 -33.50
CA PRO A 154 9.93 -1.47 -33.60
C PRO A 154 8.97 -2.63 -33.76
N VAL A 155 7.79 -2.45 -33.23
CA VAL A 155 6.65 -3.32 -33.49
C VAL A 155 6.19 -3.13 -34.93
N ASP A 156 5.66 -4.17 -35.53
CA ASP A 156 5.04 -4.10 -36.85
C ASP A 156 4.05 -2.93 -36.94
N GLU A 157 4.06 -2.19 -38.08
CA GLU A 157 3.30 -0.96 -38.21
C GLU A 157 1.78 -1.19 -38.16
N ASP A 158 1.30 -2.33 -38.68
CA ASP A 158 -0.13 -2.66 -38.62
C ASP A 158 -0.60 -2.86 -37.17
N ILE A 159 0.27 -3.45 -36.34
CA ILE A 159 0.04 -3.61 -34.91
C ILE A 159 0.12 -2.26 -34.19
N ALA A 160 1.16 -1.48 -34.48
CA ALA A 160 1.35 -0.16 -33.90
C ALA A 160 0.16 0.77 -34.25
N ALA A 161 -0.33 0.73 -35.47
CA ALA A 161 -1.51 1.49 -35.90
C ALA A 161 -2.78 1.07 -35.15
N LYS A 162 -3.00 -0.24 -34.93
CA LYS A 162 -4.10 -0.72 -34.09
C LYS A 162 -4.03 -0.15 -32.68
N VAL A 163 -2.87 -0.22 -32.02
CA VAL A 163 -2.69 0.29 -30.65
C VAL A 163 -2.87 1.81 -30.61
N ARG A 164 -2.33 2.56 -31.58
CA ARG A 164 -2.53 4.01 -31.68
C ARG A 164 -3.99 4.41 -31.93
N SER A 165 -4.77 3.55 -32.54
CA SER A 165 -6.21 3.80 -32.72
C SER A 165 -7.00 3.70 -31.40
N LEU A 166 -6.47 2.98 -30.41
CA LEU A 166 -7.10 2.80 -29.09
C LEU A 166 -6.67 3.88 -28.09
N PHE A 167 -5.42 4.30 -28.15
CA PHE A 167 -4.82 5.18 -27.14
C PHE A 167 -4.05 6.36 -27.77
N THR A 168 -4.17 7.51 -27.15
CA THR A 168 -3.28 8.64 -27.41
C THR A 168 -1.96 8.40 -26.67
N LEU A 169 -1.00 7.78 -27.35
CA LEU A 169 0.29 7.44 -26.77
C LEU A 169 1.18 8.65 -26.62
N LYS A 170 1.92 8.70 -25.51
CA LYS A 170 2.96 9.67 -25.23
C LYS A 170 4.28 8.95 -24.96
N ASN A 171 5.38 9.69 -25.06
CA ASN A 171 6.69 9.13 -24.71
C ASN A 171 6.68 8.61 -23.26
N ASP A 172 7.39 7.50 -23.05
CA ASP A 172 7.45 6.77 -21.78
C ASP A 172 6.13 6.05 -21.37
N ASP A 173 5.08 6.03 -22.21
CA ASP A 173 3.91 5.19 -21.95
C ASP A 173 4.24 3.71 -22.18
N VAL A 174 3.61 2.85 -21.40
CA VAL A 174 3.68 1.38 -21.55
C VAL A 174 2.34 0.88 -22.05
N VAL A 175 2.35 -0.03 -23.00
CA VAL A 175 1.16 -0.74 -23.45
C VAL A 175 1.32 -2.23 -23.15
N ILE A 176 0.39 -2.80 -22.42
CA ILE A 176 0.36 -4.22 -22.09
C ILE A 176 -0.83 -4.85 -22.80
N ILE A 177 -0.56 -5.88 -23.59
CA ILE A 177 -1.59 -6.67 -24.29
C ILE A 177 -1.70 -7.99 -23.55
N GLY A 178 -2.67 -8.08 -22.65
CA GLY A 178 -3.03 -9.33 -21.98
C GLY A 178 -3.84 -10.22 -22.88
N THR A 179 -3.66 -11.53 -22.78
CA THR A 179 -4.33 -12.52 -23.64
C THR A 179 -4.89 -13.67 -22.82
N GLY A 180 -6.03 -14.21 -23.24
CA GLY A 180 -6.70 -15.29 -22.54
C GLY A 180 -7.84 -15.93 -23.31
N PRO A 181 -8.50 -16.97 -22.75
CA PRO A 181 -9.65 -17.64 -23.40
C PRO A 181 -10.91 -16.75 -23.46
N THR A 182 -11.00 -15.75 -22.59
CA THR A 182 -12.10 -14.77 -22.60
C THR A 182 -11.56 -13.35 -22.44
N LYS A 183 -12.37 -12.35 -22.83
CA LYS A 183 -12.01 -10.93 -22.68
C LYS A 183 -11.73 -10.56 -21.22
N GLU A 184 -12.52 -11.11 -20.31
CA GLU A 184 -12.38 -10.87 -18.88
C GLU A 184 -11.02 -11.35 -18.37
N ILE A 185 -10.60 -12.54 -18.76
CA ILE A 185 -9.31 -13.11 -18.35
C ILE A 185 -8.16 -12.33 -18.97
N ALA A 186 -8.29 -11.90 -20.23
CA ALA A 186 -7.32 -11.03 -20.87
C ALA A 186 -7.20 -9.67 -20.16
N GLU A 187 -8.33 -9.04 -19.79
CA GLU A 187 -8.37 -7.79 -19.03
C GLU A 187 -7.72 -7.96 -17.63
N VAL A 188 -8.08 -9.03 -16.89
CA VAL A 188 -7.48 -9.33 -15.58
C VAL A 188 -5.97 -9.43 -15.71
N GLY A 189 -5.46 -10.12 -16.74
CA GLY A 189 -4.03 -10.26 -17.00
C GLY A 189 -3.35 -8.93 -17.29
N ALA A 190 -3.89 -8.16 -18.23
CA ALA A 190 -3.32 -6.87 -18.63
C ALA A 190 -3.29 -5.86 -17.46
N VAL A 191 -4.40 -5.72 -16.73
CA VAL A 191 -4.49 -4.81 -15.59
C VAL A 191 -3.59 -5.28 -14.45
N THR A 192 -3.53 -6.58 -14.16
CA THR A 192 -2.63 -7.09 -13.10
C THR A 192 -1.18 -6.82 -13.44
N ALA A 193 -0.78 -7.01 -14.69
CA ALA A 193 0.56 -6.67 -15.16
C ALA A 193 0.83 -5.14 -15.07
N GLY A 194 -0.15 -4.30 -15.38
CA GLY A 194 -0.05 -2.85 -15.20
C GLY A 194 0.11 -2.43 -13.74
N LEU A 195 -0.63 -3.07 -12.84
CA LEU A 195 -0.47 -2.84 -11.40
C LEU A 195 0.92 -3.28 -10.90
N GLU A 196 1.49 -4.35 -11.44
CA GLU A 196 2.85 -4.81 -11.10
C GLU A 196 3.90 -3.75 -11.44
N ILE A 197 3.83 -3.15 -12.62
CA ILE A 197 4.70 -2.03 -13.04
C ILE A 197 4.60 -0.84 -12.05
N MET A 198 3.41 -0.59 -11.51
CA MET A 198 3.17 0.47 -10.54
C MET A 198 3.61 0.10 -9.10
N GLY A 199 4.23 -1.06 -8.89
CA GLY A 199 4.64 -1.56 -7.59
C GLY A 199 3.53 -2.22 -6.77
N GLY A 200 2.48 -2.69 -7.43
CA GLY A 200 1.28 -3.25 -6.83
C GLY A 200 0.32 -2.18 -6.32
N LEU A 201 -0.92 -2.58 -6.04
CA LEU A 201 -1.91 -1.67 -5.48
C LEU A 201 -1.57 -1.38 -4.02
N GLN A 202 -1.06 -0.19 -3.76
CA GLN A 202 -0.60 0.26 -2.45
C GLN A 202 -1.67 1.17 -1.85
N PHE A 203 -2.18 0.80 -0.69
CA PHE A 203 -2.98 1.71 0.12
C PHE A 203 -2.02 2.48 1.03
N ASN A 204 -1.49 3.60 0.54
CA ASN A 204 -0.71 4.48 1.38
C ASN A 204 -1.61 4.98 2.51
N ARG A 205 -1.36 4.51 3.72
CA ARG A 205 -1.83 5.22 4.89
C ARG A 205 -0.99 6.49 4.96
N ASP A 206 -1.63 7.63 4.80
CA ASP A 206 -1.01 8.89 5.16
C ASP A 206 -0.48 8.75 6.62
N ILE A 207 0.67 9.34 6.92
CA ILE A 207 1.17 9.43 8.31
C ILE A 207 0.04 9.93 9.22
N LYS A 208 -0.84 10.81 8.72
CA LYS A 208 -2.04 11.28 9.40
C LYS A 208 -3.00 10.15 9.83
N ASP A 209 -3.15 9.11 9.01
CA ASP A 209 -4.04 7.98 9.33
C ASP A 209 -3.39 7.00 10.30
N ILE A 210 -2.05 6.86 10.26
CA ILE A 210 -1.29 6.04 11.21
C ILE A 210 -1.33 6.68 12.60
N LEU A 211 -1.42 8.01 12.65
CA LEU A 211 -1.34 8.80 13.86
C LEU A 211 -2.68 9.43 14.27
N ALA A 212 -3.78 9.13 13.55
CA ALA A 212 -5.10 9.67 13.87
C ALA A 212 -5.57 9.19 15.26
N PRO A 213 -6.29 10.03 16.02
CA PRO A 213 -6.74 9.70 17.37
C PRO A 213 -7.66 8.45 17.48
N ARG A 214 -8.19 7.98 16.35
CA ARG A 214 -9.07 6.79 16.29
C ARG A 214 -8.34 5.48 16.03
N ASN A 215 -7.01 5.53 15.88
CA ASN A 215 -6.24 4.35 15.57
C ASN A 215 -6.02 3.51 16.83
N SER A 216 -6.29 2.21 16.73
CA SER A 216 -5.98 1.24 17.79
C SER A 216 -4.47 1.18 18.04
N GLY A 217 -4.04 0.83 19.25
CA GLY A 217 -2.60 0.70 19.61
C GLY A 217 -1.78 -0.12 18.62
N THR A 218 -2.43 -0.96 17.81
CA THR A 218 -1.80 -1.78 16.74
C THR A 218 -1.11 -0.97 15.64
N GLU A 219 -1.50 0.27 15.42
CA GLU A 219 -0.95 1.11 14.34
C GLU A 219 0.34 1.82 14.75
N MET A 220 0.51 2.03 16.05
CA MET A 220 1.76 2.51 16.62
C MET A 220 2.85 1.41 16.64
N VAL A 221 2.47 0.14 16.43
CA VAL A 221 3.39 -1.01 16.52
C VAL A 221 4.53 -0.86 15.52
N ALA A 222 4.23 -0.56 14.26
CA ALA A 222 5.25 -0.45 13.21
C ALA A 222 6.28 0.66 13.50
N LEU A 223 5.80 1.84 13.95
CA LEU A 223 6.66 2.95 14.32
C LEU A 223 7.49 2.63 15.56
N ALA A 224 6.88 2.01 16.57
CA ALA A 224 7.56 1.65 17.81
C ALA A 224 8.61 0.54 17.57
N PHE A 225 8.37 -0.43 16.67
CA PHE A 225 9.38 -1.40 16.26
C PHE A 225 10.54 -0.76 15.51
N ALA A 226 10.26 0.15 14.58
CA ALA A 226 11.32 0.87 13.87
C ALA A 226 12.23 1.65 14.86
N ILE A 227 11.64 2.28 15.87
CA ILE A 227 12.41 2.98 16.92
C ILE A 227 13.16 1.97 17.80
N HIS A 228 12.53 0.85 18.18
CA HIS A 228 13.17 -0.22 18.93
C HIS A 228 14.46 -0.71 18.24
N ASP A 229 14.39 -0.94 16.94
CA ASP A 229 15.56 -1.35 16.14
C ASP A 229 16.61 -0.23 16.06
N LEU A 230 16.19 1.03 15.84
CA LEU A 230 17.08 2.19 15.76
C LEU A 230 17.83 2.47 17.08
N VAL A 231 17.21 2.17 18.22
CA VAL A 231 17.86 2.35 19.54
C VAL A 231 18.58 1.09 20.04
N GLY A 232 18.80 0.12 19.14
CA GLY A 232 19.57 -1.09 19.45
C GLY A 232 18.84 -2.09 20.34
N GLY A 233 17.53 -2.24 20.17
CA GLY A 233 16.70 -3.21 20.89
C GLY A 233 16.30 -2.78 22.30
N LEU A 234 16.48 -1.51 22.65
CA LEU A 234 16.02 -0.99 23.94
C LEU A 234 14.49 -0.98 24.03
N PRO A 235 13.94 -1.12 25.24
CA PRO A 235 12.50 -1.03 25.47
C PRO A 235 11.90 0.26 24.89
N VAL A 236 10.80 0.12 24.17
CA VAL A 236 10.02 1.23 23.59
C VAL A 236 8.57 1.12 24.03
N CYS A 237 8.01 2.24 24.45
CA CYS A 237 6.59 2.37 24.74
C CYS A 237 5.99 3.47 23.86
N ALA A 238 4.79 3.24 23.35
CA ALA A 238 4.06 4.24 22.55
C ALA A 238 2.58 4.22 22.93
N GLN A 239 1.95 5.39 22.96
CA GLN A 239 0.54 5.54 23.30
C GLN A 239 -0.08 6.66 22.47
N ALA A 240 -1.19 6.39 21.78
CA ALA A 240 -2.02 7.42 21.17
C ALA A 240 -2.88 8.12 22.25
N ARG A 241 -3.26 9.38 22.00
CA ARG A 241 -3.94 10.23 23.01
C ARG A 241 -5.17 9.58 23.63
N ASP A 242 -6.01 8.97 22.84
CA ASP A 242 -7.32 8.46 23.27
C ASP A 242 -7.38 6.91 23.26
N ASN A 243 -6.23 6.25 23.25
CA ASN A 243 -6.14 4.80 23.16
C ASN A 243 -5.10 4.21 24.12
N LEU A 244 -5.26 2.93 24.37
CA LEU A 244 -4.23 2.14 25.03
C LEU A 244 -2.99 2.04 24.13
N GLY A 245 -1.83 2.06 24.75
CA GLY A 245 -0.55 2.01 24.06
C GLY A 245 0.01 0.60 23.96
N ILE A 246 1.27 0.56 23.58
CA ILE A 246 2.04 -0.68 23.42
C ILE A 246 3.38 -0.57 24.16
N ARG A 247 3.91 -1.73 24.54
CA ARG A 247 5.26 -1.89 25.10
C ARG A 247 5.99 -2.98 24.32
N ILE A 248 7.18 -2.65 23.81
CA ILE A 248 8.06 -3.53 23.05
C ILE A 248 9.35 -3.74 23.82
N GLU A 249 9.74 -5.00 23.99
CA GLU A 249 11.01 -5.42 24.57
C GLU A 249 11.51 -6.66 23.84
N ASN A 250 12.83 -6.78 23.68
CA ASN A 250 13.47 -7.94 23.08
C ASN A 250 12.86 -8.37 21.74
N GLY A 251 12.49 -7.41 20.88
CA GLY A 251 11.90 -7.67 19.57
C GLY A 251 10.45 -8.15 19.58
N ALA A 252 9.73 -8.08 20.70
CA ALA A 252 8.34 -8.53 20.82
C ALA A 252 7.45 -7.49 21.52
N VAL A 253 6.16 -7.47 21.14
CA VAL A 253 5.14 -6.72 21.87
C VAL A 253 4.82 -7.48 23.15
N ILE A 254 5.22 -6.92 24.31
CA ILE A 254 5.01 -7.52 25.63
C ILE A 254 3.66 -7.11 26.22
N ASP A 255 3.17 -5.93 25.84
CA ASP A 255 1.91 -5.40 26.32
C ASP A 255 1.28 -4.56 25.21
N ASN A 256 0.05 -4.87 24.84
CA ASN A 256 -0.72 -4.19 23.79
C ASN A 256 -1.84 -3.29 24.34
N ALA A 257 -1.89 -3.15 25.65
CA ALA A 257 -2.84 -2.31 26.38
C ALA A 257 -2.09 -1.37 27.39
N TYR A 258 -0.82 -1.07 27.09
CA TYR A 258 0.06 -0.34 27.99
C TYR A 258 -0.37 1.12 28.15
N THR A 259 -0.38 1.59 29.39
CA THR A 259 -0.45 2.99 29.73
C THR A 259 0.71 3.31 30.69
N GLY A 260 1.32 4.47 30.52
CA GLY A 260 2.46 4.86 31.34
C GLY A 260 2.34 6.28 31.84
N PRO A 261 2.62 6.55 33.14
CA PRO A 261 2.40 7.88 33.72
C PRO A 261 3.22 8.97 33.01
N VAL A 262 4.39 8.63 32.46
CA VAL A 262 5.22 9.60 31.73
C VAL A 262 4.68 9.81 30.30
N LEU A 263 4.08 8.79 29.68
CA LEU A 263 3.39 8.94 28.39
C LEU A 263 2.17 9.87 28.53
N GLU A 264 1.34 9.65 29.54
CA GLU A 264 0.17 10.49 29.82
C GLU A 264 0.55 11.94 30.15
N GLU A 265 1.65 12.14 30.89
CA GLU A 265 2.16 13.46 31.18
C GLU A 265 2.62 14.19 29.92
N VAL A 266 3.31 13.50 28.99
CA VAL A 266 3.74 14.05 27.69
C VAL A 266 2.53 14.33 26.79
N LEU A 267 1.55 13.45 26.75
CA LEU A 267 0.29 13.66 26.01
C LEU A 267 -0.44 14.92 26.48
N SER A 268 -0.36 15.23 27.79
CA SER A 268 -0.99 16.42 28.38
C SER A 268 -0.16 17.68 28.20
N ALA A 269 1.18 17.56 28.42
CA ALA A 269 2.09 18.72 28.42
C ALA A 269 2.53 19.15 27.01
N GLY A 270 2.48 18.27 26.03
CA GLY A 270 2.92 18.54 24.66
C GLY A 270 4.43 18.77 24.51
N THR A 271 5.24 18.35 25.46
CA THR A 271 6.69 18.58 25.45
C THR A 271 7.45 17.31 25.80
N THR A 272 8.68 17.19 25.27
CA THR A 272 9.57 16.07 25.61
C THR A 272 9.93 16.10 27.09
N ILE A 273 9.68 14.99 27.77
CA ILE A 273 10.00 14.80 29.20
C ILE A 273 11.14 13.79 29.35
N ARG A 274 12.11 14.15 30.19
CA ARG A 274 13.23 13.29 30.62
C ARG A 274 13.23 13.19 32.11
N LYS A 275 12.84 12.04 32.66
CA LYS A 275 12.81 11.84 34.10
C LYS A 275 12.94 10.36 34.48
N ILE A 276 13.11 10.11 35.77
CA ILE A 276 13.03 8.77 36.35
C ILE A 276 11.55 8.36 36.38
N ALA A 277 11.22 7.20 35.82
CA ALA A 277 9.85 6.70 35.84
C ALA A 277 9.37 6.46 37.28
N PRO A 278 8.24 7.08 37.70
CA PRO A 278 7.79 7.02 39.10
C PRO A 278 7.12 5.68 39.44
N SER A 279 6.62 4.97 38.45
CA SER A 279 5.90 3.70 38.61
C SER A 279 5.94 2.85 37.32
N GLY A 280 5.33 1.68 37.37
CA GLY A 280 5.24 0.73 36.23
C GLY A 280 6.51 -0.10 36.06
N PRO A 281 6.66 -0.80 34.91
CA PRO A 281 7.77 -1.71 34.64
C PRO A 281 9.14 -1.05 34.68
N TYR A 282 9.21 0.25 34.39
CA TYR A 282 10.45 1.02 34.35
C TYR A 282 10.66 1.92 35.59
N LYS A 283 9.96 1.62 36.70
CA LYS A 283 10.14 2.37 37.95
C LYS A 283 11.62 2.44 38.32
N GLY A 284 12.10 3.66 38.61
CA GLY A 284 13.49 3.92 38.98
C GLY A 284 14.46 4.04 37.79
N ILE A 285 14.01 3.79 36.57
CA ILE A 285 14.83 3.91 35.37
C ILE A 285 14.54 5.27 34.70
N ARG A 286 15.58 5.93 34.21
CA ARG A 286 15.43 7.16 33.46
C ARG A 286 14.86 6.87 32.08
N VAL A 287 13.83 7.61 31.68
CA VAL A 287 13.16 7.51 30.40
C VAL A 287 13.12 8.86 29.69
N ILE A 288 13.10 8.81 28.38
CA ILE A 288 12.84 9.96 27.50
C ILE A 288 11.54 9.65 26.77
N VAL A 289 10.57 10.54 26.90
CA VAL A 289 9.29 10.45 26.23
C VAL A 289 9.06 11.73 25.45
N THR A 290 8.69 11.63 24.18
CA THR A 290 8.46 12.76 23.28
C THR A 290 7.04 12.71 22.70
N PRO A 291 6.40 13.88 22.51
CA PRO A 291 5.12 13.93 21.82
C PRO A 291 5.30 13.70 20.32
N ILE A 292 4.29 13.15 19.70
CA ILE A 292 4.11 13.15 18.26
C ILE A 292 3.01 14.15 17.96
N GLU A 293 3.34 15.19 17.21
CA GLU A 293 2.42 16.27 16.88
C GLU A 293 2.02 16.21 15.40
N LEU A 294 0.77 16.52 15.14
CA LEU A 294 0.22 16.68 13.81
C LEU A 294 -0.68 17.93 13.80
N ASP A 295 -0.44 18.82 12.85
CA ASP A 295 -1.21 20.07 12.70
C ASP A 295 -1.32 20.87 14.03
N GLY A 296 -0.23 20.93 14.81
CA GLY A 296 -0.16 21.64 16.10
C GLY A 296 -0.91 20.95 17.25
N ARG A 297 -1.31 19.70 17.08
CA ARG A 297 -1.95 18.88 18.14
C ARG A 297 -1.11 17.66 18.49
N VAL A 298 -0.95 17.41 19.78
CA VAL A 298 -0.33 16.18 20.25
C VAL A 298 -1.30 15.03 20.05
N ILE A 299 -0.94 14.07 19.22
CA ILE A 299 -1.77 12.91 18.86
C ILE A 299 -1.28 11.62 19.50
N ALA A 300 0.00 11.54 19.86
CA ALA A 300 0.59 10.38 20.50
C ALA A 300 1.83 10.80 21.33
N ALA A 301 2.32 9.87 22.13
CA ALA A 301 3.62 9.96 22.78
C ALA A 301 4.38 8.66 22.57
N ILE A 302 5.72 8.78 22.45
CA ILE A 302 6.62 7.63 22.33
C ILE A 302 7.79 7.81 23.28
N GLY A 303 8.21 6.74 23.94
CA GLY A 303 9.24 6.77 24.94
C GLY A 303 10.20 5.61 24.85
N VAL A 304 11.45 5.89 25.22
CA VAL A 304 12.54 4.91 25.32
C VAL A 304 13.25 5.04 26.66
N VAL A 305 13.95 4.00 27.08
CA VAL A 305 14.87 4.07 28.20
C VAL A 305 16.07 4.96 27.84
N ASP A 306 16.44 5.90 28.73
CA ASP A 306 17.59 6.80 28.52
C ASP A 306 18.90 6.08 28.81
N VAL A 307 19.58 5.61 27.78
CA VAL A 307 20.89 4.91 27.86
C VAL A 307 22.03 5.76 28.45
N ARG A 308 21.90 7.08 28.48
CA ARG A 308 22.95 7.97 29.03
C ARG A 308 23.18 7.73 30.52
N THR A 309 22.27 7.04 31.16
CA THR A 309 22.37 6.69 32.61
C THR A 309 22.68 5.22 32.88
N MET A 310 22.58 4.34 31.88
CA MET A 310 23.06 2.96 32.03
C MET A 310 24.54 2.92 31.67
N ALA A 311 25.38 3.02 32.67
CA ALA A 311 26.83 2.84 32.67
C ALA A 311 27.55 3.31 31.37
N GLY A 312 27.89 4.59 31.38
CA GLY A 312 29.07 4.98 30.66
C GLY A 312 29.06 4.81 29.13
N VAL A 313 28.37 5.68 28.41
CA VAL A 313 28.75 6.04 27.04
C VAL A 313 30.25 6.34 26.96
N ASN A 314 30.88 6.74 28.06
CA ASN A 314 32.34 6.86 28.19
C ASN A 314 33.10 5.54 28.03
N ASN A 315 32.53 4.38 28.30
CA ASN A 315 33.18 3.10 28.03
C ASN A 315 33.06 2.63 26.55
N LEU A 316 31.98 3.00 25.86
CA LEU A 316 31.84 2.72 24.42
C LEU A 316 32.75 3.60 23.56
N ILE A 317 33.05 4.82 24.04
CA ILE A 317 34.02 5.70 23.37
C ILE A 317 35.46 5.24 23.67
N ARG A 318 35.76 4.68 24.83
CA ARG A 318 37.09 4.11 25.16
C ARG A 318 37.38 2.82 24.38
N LEU A 319 36.44 1.95 24.15
CA LEU A 319 36.65 0.73 23.34
C LEU A 319 36.94 1.02 21.86
N ARG A 320 36.63 2.23 21.35
CA ARG A 320 36.99 2.64 19.99
C ARG A 320 38.35 3.35 19.89
N SER A 321 38.92 3.79 21.00
CA SER A 321 40.24 4.41 21.01
C SER A 321 41.38 3.40 21.17
N ASP A 322 41.09 2.19 21.68
CA ASP A 322 42.09 1.14 21.91
C ASP A 322 42.30 0.20 20.71
N ASP A 323 41.46 0.31 19.66
CA ASP A 323 41.59 -0.46 18.40
C ASP A 323 42.39 0.30 17.30
N ASN A 324 43.08 1.40 17.64
CA ASN A 324 43.89 2.22 16.73
C ASN A 324 45.31 2.49 17.26
N GLU A 325 45.91 1.58 18.02
CA GLU A 325 47.38 1.54 18.25
C GLU A 325 48.02 0.26 17.72
#